data_333a22aac53f91a5338205a802e2997c
#
_entry.id   333a22aac53f91a5338205a802e2997c
#
_cell.length_a   1.000
_cell.length_b   1.000
_cell.length_c   1.000
_cell.angle_alpha   90.00
_cell.angle_beta   90.00
_cell.angle_gamma   90.00
#
_symmetry.space_group_name_H-M   'P 1'
#
loop_
_entity.id
_entity.type
_entity.pdbx_description
1 polymer ?
#
loop_
_entity_poly.entity_id
_entity_poly.type
_entity_poly.pdbx_seq_one_letter_code
_entity_poly.pdbx_strand_id
1 'polypeptide(L)'
;FVGNAPAQGFDGYHYRPTAPVVLSDSFFRFRYAENPGAAFGLFRTLPENLRGPLFHVVSLGAVALILYYWRQLTGAKVERWAKWGLPLVFGGAIGNYLDRLARGFVIDFIEAHWFEKAYWPAFNIADSAIVVGVGLLVIDSFVRKETKVVKPAAA
;
A
#
# COMPACT_ATOMS: atom_id res chain seq x y z
N PHE A 1 -8.89 32.68 10.68
CA PHE A 1 -8.16 31.54 10.11
C PHE A 1 -8.16 31.71 8.61
N VAL A 2 -7.11 32.29 8.06
CA VAL A 2 -6.85 32.27 6.62
C VAL A 2 -6.30 30.88 6.31
N GLY A 3 -7.14 30.01 5.78
CA GLY A 3 -6.73 28.67 5.35
C GLY A 3 -5.77 28.82 4.17
N ASN A 4 -4.47 28.73 4.42
CA ASN A 4 -3.51 28.57 3.36
C ASN A 4 -3.81 27.23 2.70
N ALA A 5 -4.08 27.25 1.39
CA ALA A 5 -4.18 26.02 0.60
C ALA A 5 -2.94 25.17 0.87
N PRO A 6 -3.09 23.84 1.01
CA PRO A 6 -1.95 22.97 1.25
C PRO A 6 -0.91 23.18 0.16
N ALA A 7 0.33 23.41 0.55
CA ALA A 7 1.42 23.51 -0.40
C ALA A 7 1.51 22.19 -1.18
N GLN A 8 1.45 22.25 -2.51
CA GLN A 8 1.72 21.08 -3.33
C GLN A 8 3.18 20.67 -3.11
N GLY A 9 3.40 19.48 -2.55
CA GLY A 9 4.72 18.92 -2.43
C GLY A 9 5.30 18.58 -3.80
N PHE A 10 6.61 18.52 -3.88
CA PHE A 10 7.36 18.13 -5.08
C PHE A 10 6.96 16.74 -5.62
N ASP A 11 6.42 15.89 -4.77
CA ASP A 11 5.93 14.54 -5.01
C ASP A 11 4.44 14.47 -5.41
N GLY A 12 3.74 15.62 -5.47
CA GLY A 12 2.33 15.73 -5.84
C GLY A 12 1.33 15.45 -4.71
N TYR A 13 1.81 15.35 -3.47
CA TYR A 13 0.98 15.31 -2.29
C TYR A 13 0.54 16.73 -1.88
N HIS A 14 -0.64 16.83 -1.26
CA HIS A 14 -1.12 18.05 -0.65
C HIS A 14 -0.77 18.01 0.84
N TYR A 15 0.29 18.68 1.24
CA TYR A 15 0.71 18.77 2.64
C TYR A 15 -0.05 19.87 3.37
N ARG A 16 -0.59 19.56 4.54
CA ARG A 16 -1.14 20.61 5.41
C ARG A 16 -0.01 21.41 6.04
N PRO A 17 -0.20 22.73 6.26
CA PRO A 17 0.81 23.61 6.87
C PRO A 17 0.89 23.39 8.39
N THR A 18 0.96 22.14 8.84
CA THR A 18 1.16 21.74 10.23
C THR A 18 2.62 21.31 10.41
N ALA A 19 3.21 21.70 11.54
CA ALA A 19 4.56 21.25 11.86
C ALA A 19 4.58 19.72 11.95
N PRO A 20 5.55 19.04 11.34
CA PRO A 20 5.70 17.60 11.47
C PRO A 20 6.07 17.22 12.91
N VAL A 21 5.63 16.05 13.36
CA VAL A 21 6.10 15.44 14.60
C VAL A 21 7.34 14.64 14.28
N VAL A 22 8.49 15.18 14.67
CA VAL A 22 9.78 14.55 14.39
C VAL A 22 10.00 13.41 15.39
N LEU A 23 10.22 12.20 14.87
CA LEU A 23 10.59 11.01 15.65
C LEU A 23 12.10 10.79 15.65
N SER A 24 12.74 11.14 14.55
CA SER A 24 14.19 11.11 14.37
C SER A 24 14.57 12.18 13.36
N ASP A 25 15.49 13.05 13.74
CA ASP A 25 15.98 14.13 12.85
C ASP A 25 16.63 13.61 11.56
N SER A 26 17.03 12.34 11.56
CA SER A 26 17.76 11.74 10.44
C SER A 26 16.91 10.85 9.55
N PHE A 27 15.77 10.29 10.07
CA PHE A 27 15.13 9.16 9.38
C PHE A 27 13.62 9.23 9.29
N PHE A 28 12.89 9.65 10.34
CA PHE A 28 11.43 9.51 10.38
C PHE A 28 10.74 10.69 11.04
N ARG A 29 9.63 11.11 10.42
CA ARG A 29 8.70 12.06 11.02
C ARG A 29 7.26 11.74 10.60
N PHE A 30 6.30 12.18 11.41
CA PHE A 30 4.91 12.18 11.02
C PHE A 30 4.54 13.51 10.41
N ARG A 31 3.98 13.47 9.22
CA ARG A 31 3.52 14.63 8.49
C ARG A 31 2.23 14.29 7.74
N TYR A 32 1.19 15.06 7.94
CA TYR A 32 -0.07 14.84 7.24
C TYR A 32 0.07 15.14 5.75
N ALA A 33 -0.22 14.17 4.90
CA ALA A 33 -0.19 14.29 3.45
C ALA A 33 -1.45 13.69 2.83
N GLU A 34 -2.10 14.44 1.95
CA GLU A 34 -3.25 13.97 1.17
C GLU A 34 -2.75 13.42 -0.16
N ASN A 35 -2.98 12.13 -0.39
CA ASN A 35 -2.59 11.43 -1.61
C ASN A 35 -3.81 11.19 -2.51
N PRO A 36 -4.03 12.03 -3.52
CA PRO A 36 -5.14 11.86 -4.45
C PRO A 36 -4.86 10.81 -5.52
N GLY A 37 -3.62 10.34 -5.63
CA GLY A 37 -3.16 9.36 -6.61
C GLY A 37 -3.05 7.93 -6.07
N ALA A 38 -2.26 7.11 -6.73
CA ALA A 38 -1.78 5.83 -6.23
C ALA A 38 -0.34 5.98 -5.69
N ALA A 39 0.26 4.85 -5.28
CA ALA A 39 1.65 4.81 -4.85
C ALA A 39 2.57 5.53 -5.87
N PHE A 40 3.53 6.30 -5.35
CA PHE A 40 4.46 7.11 -6.15
C PHE A 40 3.79 8.16 -7.06
N GLY A 41 2.58 8.61 -6.72
CA GLY A 41 1.85 9.61 -7.49
C GLY A 41 1.33 9.13 -8.84
N LEU A 42 1.26 7.82 -9.06
CA LEU A 42 0.66 7.25 -10.28
C LEU A 42 -0.79 7.74 -10.43
N PHE A 43 -1.19 8.04 -11.66
CA PHE A 43 -2.53 8.51 -12.04
C PHE A 43 -2.95 9.88 -11.48
N ARG A 44 -2.06 10.62 -10.82
CA ARG A 44 -2.39 11.98 -10.32
C ARG A 44 -2.70 12.98 -11.44
N THR A 45 -2.13 12.76 -12.63
CA THR A 45 -2.37 13.60 -13.82
C THR A 45 -3.69 13.30 -14.53
N LEU A 46 -4.38 12.21 -14.14
CA LEU A 46 -5.68 11.90 -14.69
C LEU A 46 -6.73 12.92 -14.19
N PRO A 47 -7.68 13.31 -15.04
CA PRO A 47 -8.84 14.09 -14.62
C PRO A 47 -9.56 13.40 -13.45
N GLU A 48 -10.05 14.20 -12.51
CA GLU A 48 -10.67 13.70 -11.28
C GLU A 48 -11.88 12.77 -11.54
N ASN A 49 -12.67 13.11 -12.57
CA ASN A 49 -13.82 12.31 -13.01
C ASN A 49 -13.44 10.91 -13.52
N LEU A 50 -12.20 10.68 -13.96
CA LEU A 50 -11.68 9.37 -14.38
C LEU A 50 -10.92 8.67 -13.27
N ARG A 51 -10.21 9.42 -12.43
CA ARG A 51 -9.37 8.91 -11.37
C ARG A 51 -10.17 8.17 -10.30
N GLY A 52 -11.29 8.74 -9.84
CA GLY A 52 -12.18 8.10 -8.86
C GLY A 52 -12.69 6.72 -9.32
N PRO A 53 -13.39 6.62 -10.44
CA PRO A 53 -13.84 5.34 -10.99
C PRO A 53 -12.71 4.33 -11.21
N LEU A 54 -11.55 4.77 -11.69
CA LEU A 54 -10.39 3.91 -11.88
C LEU A 54 -9.95 3.26 -10.56
N PHE A 55 -9.84 4.05 -9.48
CA PHE A 55 -9.45 3.51 -8.18
C PHE A 55 -10.48 2.55 -7.60
N HIS A 56 -11.78 2.79 -7.83
CA HIS A 56 -12.81 1.83 -7.44
C HIS A 56 -12.64 0.50 -8.18
N VAL A 57 -12.48 0.53 -9.50
CA VAL A 57 -12.29 -0.68 -10.31
C VAL A 57 -11.03 -1.45 -9.88
N VAL A 58 -9.90 -0.75 -9.74
CA VAL A 58 -8.62 -1.37 -9.35
C VAL A 58 -8.70 -1.98 -7.95
N SER A 59 -9.28 -1.25 -6.97
CA SER A 59 -9.39 -1.73 -5.59
C SER A 59 -10.32 -2.94 -5.49
N LEU A 60 -11.48 -2.90 -6.14
CA LEU A 60 -12.43 -4.03 -6.16
C LEU A 60 -11.85 -5.23 -6.90
N GLY A 61 -11.14 -5.00 -8.00
CA GLY A 61 -10.41 -6.05 -8.72
C GLY A 61 -9.35 -6.72 -7.85
N ALA A 62 -8.55 -5.94 -7.13
CA ALA A 62 -7.57 -6.46 -6.18
C ALA A 62 -8.23 -7.30 -5.08
N VAL A 63 -9.31 -6.81 -4.48
CA VAL A 63 -10.08 -7.56 -3.47
C VAL A 63 -10.60 -8.88 -4.05
N ALA A 64 -11.18 -8.86 -5.24
CA ALA A 64 -11.69 -10.07 -5.90
C ALA A 64 -10.58 -11.10 -6.15
N LEU A 65 -9.41 -10.66 -6.62
CA LEU A 65 -8.23 -11.52 -6.82
C LEU A 65 -7.71 -12.11 -5.52
N ILE A 66 -7.67 -11.34 -4.43
CA ILE A 66 -7.24 -11.82 -3.11
C ILE A 66 -8.21 -12.89 -2.61
N LEU A 67 -9.52 -12.65 -2.71
CA LEU A 67 -10.55 -13.63 -2.30
C LEU A 67 -10.51 -14.88 -3.17
N TYR A 68 -10.30 -14.74 -4.47
CA TYR A 68 -10.11 -15.86 -5.37
C TYR A 68 -8.90 -16.70 -4.95
N TYR A 69 -7.75 -16.08 -4.73
CA TYR A 69 -6.55 -16.78 -4.30
C TYR A 69 -6.70 -17.41 -2.92
N TRP A 70 -7.37 -16.73 -1.99
CA TRP A 70 -7.70 -17.29 -0.67
C TRP A 70 -8.47 -18.61 -0.77
N ARG A 71 -9.47 -18.68 -1.68
CA ARG A 71 -10.25 -19.90 -1.92
C ARG A 71 -9.43 -21.05 -2.49
N GLN A 72 -8.28 -20.78 -3.09
CA GLN A 72 -7.38 -21.81 -3.63
C GLN A 72 -6.46 -22.41 -2.57
N LEU A 73 -6.40 -21.84 -1.36
CA LEU A 73 -5.58 -22.37 -0.30
C LEU A 73 -6.17 -23.68 0.24
N THR A 74 -5.34 -24.71 0.29
CA THR A 74 -5.73 -26.07 0.75
C THR A 74 -5.54 -26.27 2.25
N GLY A 75 -4.92 -25.32 2.93
CA GLY A 75 -4.56 -25.46 4.34
C GLY A 75 -3.22 -26.12 4.60
N ALA A 76 -2.48 -26.50 3.56
CA ALA A 76 -1.17 -27.11 3.69
C ALA A 76 -0.16 -26.24 4.46
N LYS A 77 0.80 -26.88 5.15
CA LYS A 77 1.85 -26.16 5.91
C LYS A 77 2.72 -25.29 5.01
N VAL A 78 2.93 -25.70 3.76
CA VAL A 78 3.71 -24.95 2.76
C VAL A 78 3.05 -23.61 2.40
N GLU A 79 1.76 -23.45 2.66
CA GLU A 79 0.98 -22.23 2.38
C GLU A 79 1.00 -21.19 3.52
N ARG A 80 1.85 -21.40 4.53
CA ARG A 80 1.88 -20.53 5.72
C ARG A 80 2.11 -19.06 5.41
N TRP A 81 2.94 -18.76 4.42
CA TRP A 81 3.26 -17.39 4.02
C TRP A 81 2.07 -16.71 3.32
N ALA A 82 1.36 -17.44 2.46
CA ALA A 82 0.14 -16.93 1.83
C ALA A 82 -0.96 -16.67 2.86
N LYS A 83 -1.09 -17.50 3.89
CA LYS A 83 -2.07 -17.33 4.96
C LYS A 83 -1.88 -16.04 5.76
N TRP A 84 -0.66 -15.56 5.90
CA TRP A 84 -0.35 -14.27 6.53
C TRP A 84 -0.32 -13.12 5.51
N GLY A 85 0.19 -13.39 4.31
CA GLY A 85 0.32 -12.38 3.27
C GLY A 85 -1.02 -11.87 2.76
N LEU A 86 -1.96 -12.78 2.47
CA LEU A 86 -3.27 -12.38 1.91
C LEU A 86 -4.08 -11.47 2.83
N PRO A 87 -4.24 -11.75 4.16
CA PRO A 87 -4.94 -10.83 5.06
C PRO A 87 -4.28 -9.46 5.16
N LEU A 88 -2.95 -9.38 5.12
CA LEU A 88 -2.24 -8.11 5.14
C LEU A 88 -2.51 -7.29 3.88
N VAL A 89 -2.41 -7.91 2.69
CA VAL A 89 -2.74 -7.24 1.43
C VAL A 89 -4.21 -6.83 1.39
N PHE A 90 -5.11 -7.71 1.82
CA PHE A 90 -6.54 -7.43 1.89
C PHE A 90 -6.86 -6.25 2.81
N GLY A 91 -6.34 -6.28 4.05
CA GLY A 91 -6.56 -5.22 5.03
C GLY A 91 -6.03 -3.87 4.56
N GLY A 92 -4.82 -3.84 4.00
CA GLY A 92 -4.24 -2.64 3.42
C GLY A 92 -5.03 -2.11 2.22
N ALA A 93 -5.44 -2.99 1.29
CA ALA A 93 -6.24 -2.59 0.14
C ALA A 93 -7.59 -2.01 0.56
N ILE A 94 -8.28 -2.65 1.51
CA ILE A 94 -9.55 -2.14 2.06
C ILE A 94 -9.33 -0.82 2.81
N GLY A 95 -8.27 -0.68 3.61
CA GLY A 95 -7.97 0.56 4.33
C GLY A 95 -7.82 1.75 3.37
N ASN A 96 -6.96 1.62 2.37
CA ASN A 96 -6.78 2.64 1.34
C ASN A 96 -8.03 2.87 0.47
N TYR A 97 -8.86 1.85 0.27
CA TYR A 97 -10.13 1.99 -0.44
C TYR A 97 -11.15 2.78 0.37
N LEU A 98 -11.29 2.50 1.67
CA LEU A 98 -12.20 3.21 2.56
C LEU A 98 -11.84 4.70 2.69
N ASP A 99 -10.55 5.03 2.75
CA ASP A 99 -10.10 6.42 2.72
C ASP A 99 -10.55 7.13 1.45
N ARG A 100 -10.36 6.52 0.28
CA ARG A 100 -10.81 7.10 -0.99
C ARG A 100 -12.31 7.22 -1.08
N LEU A 101 -13.05 6.24 -0.57
CA LEU A 101 -14.51 6.28 -0.56
C LEU A 101 -15.05 7.42 0.31
N ALA A 102 -14.43 7.63 1.47
CA ALA A 102 -14.87 8.62 2.46
C ALA A 102 -14.39 10.05 2.17
N ARG A 103 -13.19 10.21 1.57
CA ARG A 103 -12.47 11.49 1.45
C ARG A 103 -12.09 11.86 0.04
N GLY A 104 -12.09 10.91 -0.91
CA GLY A 104 -11.57 11.09 -2.27
C GLY A 104 -10.06 10.96 -2.39
N PHE A 105 -9.33 10.80 -1.27
CA PHE A 105 -7.88 10.64 -1.21
C PHE A 105 -7.50 9.71 -0.05
N VAL A 106 -6.25 9.29 -0.04
CA VAL A 106 -5.66 8.52 1.08
C VAL A 106 -4.87 9.48 1.97
N ILE A 107 -4.93 9.27 3.29
CA ILE A 107 -4.09 10.00 4.23
C ILE A 107 -2.79 9.21 4.43
N ASP A 108 -1.69 9.79 3.97
CA ASP A 108 -0.35 9.30 4.21
C ASP A 108 0.29 10.15 5.31
N PHE A 109 0.95 9.53 6.26
CA PHE A 109 1.43 10.25 7.43
C PHE A 109 2.82 9.84 7.91
N ILE A 110 3.41 8.80 7.36
CA ILE A 110 4.78 8.37 7.67
C ILE A 110 5.68 8.89 6.57
N GLU A 111 6.60 9.78 6.91
CA GLU A 111 7.62 10.28 6.00
C GLU A 111 8.97 9.74 6.45
N ALA A 112 9.62 8.95 5.57
CA ALA A 112 10.98 8.48 5.76
C ALA A 112 11.94 9.39 4.98
N HIS A 113 13.05 9.73 5.60
CA HIS A 113 14.08 10.58 4.96
C HIS A 113 15.48 10.16 5.41
N TRP A 114 16.48 10.54 4.63
CA TRP A 114 17.87 10.29 4.94
C TRP A 114 18.58 11.64 5.12
N PHE A 115 18.79 12.06 6.36
CA PHE A 115 19.49 13.31 6.72
C PHE A 115 19.06 14.53 5.90
N GLU A 116 17.75 14.74 5.69
CA GLU A 116 17.19 15.81 4.85
C GLU A 116 17.72 15.88 3.39
N LYS A 117 18.47 14.85 2.96
CA LYS A 117 19.07 14.78 1.61
C LYS A 117 18.23 13.99 0.62
N ALA A 118 17.50 13.00 1.11
CA ALA A 118 16.61 12.16 0.31
C ALA A 118 15.32 11.88 1.08
N TYR A 119 14.22 11.89 0.37
CA TYR A 119 12.89 11.65 0.93
C TYR A 119 12.23 10.48 0.22
N TRP A 120 11.66 9.58 0.99
CA TRP A 120 10.74 8.59 0.48
C TRP A 120 9.34 9.21 0.46
N PRO A 121 8.53 9.00 -0.60
CA PRO A 121 7.15 9.46 -0.63
C PRO A 121 6.40 9.05 0.64
N ALA A 122 5.59 9.95 1.18
CA ALA A 122 4.81 9.64 2.37
C ALA A 122 3.94 8.40 2.14
N PHE A 123 3.72 7.62 3.20
CA PHE A 123 2.92 6.40 3.17
C PHE A 123 2.17 6.22 4.50
N ASN A 124 1.34 5.19 4.57
CA ASN A 124 0.55 4.87 5.74
C ASN A 124 0.72 3.39 6.17
N ILE A 125 0.01 2.98 7.21
CA ILE A 125 0.05 1.60 7.70
C ILE A 125 -0.54 0.61 6.69
N ALA A 126 -1.56 1.01 5.92
CA ALA A 126 -2.16 0.15 4.90
C ALA A 126 -1.15 -0.17 3.79
N ASP A 127 -0.35 0.81 3.36
CA ASP A 127 0.73 0.61 2.39
C ASP A 127 1.80 -0.33 2.92
N SER A 128 2.19 -0.15 4.18
CA SER A 128 3.12 -1.05 4.87
C SER A 128 2.59 -2.49 4.91
N ALA A 129 1.32 -2.67 5.23
CA ALA A 129 0.67 -3.98 5.25
C ALA A 129 0.65 -4.62 3.85
N ILE A 130 0.35 -3.84 2.79
CA ILE A 130 0.40 -4.32 1.41
C ILE A 130 1.81 -4.78 1.05
N VAL A 131 2.83 -3.96 1.31
CA VAL A 131 4.23 -4.28 0.96
C VAL A 131 4.70 -5.54 1.67
N VAL A 132 4.48 -5.65 2.99
CA VAL A 132 4.83 -6.84 3.77
C VAL A 132 4.04 -8.06 3.26
N GLY A 133 2.74 -7.91 3.05
CA GLY A 133 1.88 -8.99 2.56
C GLY A 133 2.31 -9.50 1.19
N VAL A 134 2.61 -8.62 0.24
CA VAL A 134 3.15 -8.99 -1.08
C VAL A 134 4.50 -9.69 -0.94
N GLY A 135 5.39 -9.22 -0.08
CA GLY A 135 6.65 -9.90 0.22
C GLY A 135 6.45 -11.34 0.68
N LEU A 136 5.48 -11.58 1.59
CA LEU A 136 5.13 -12.92 2.04
C LEU A 136 4.56 -13.79 0.91
N LEU A 137 3.76 -13.24 0.01
CA LEU A 137 3.24 -13.97 -1.16
C LEU A 137 4.35 -14.35 -2.15
N VAL A 138 5.32 -13.47 -2.33
CA VAL A 138 6.52 -13.76 -3.14
C VAL A 138 7.31 -14.91 -2.53
N ILE A 139 7.57 -14.88 -1.22
CA ILE A 139 8.25 -15.98 -0.50
C ILE A 139 7.45 -17.29 -0.66
N ASP A 140 6.11 -17.22 -0.48
CA ASP A 140 5.23 -18.38 -0.65
C ASP A 140 5.37 -19.00 -2.04
N SER A 141 5.45 -18.18 -3.08
CA SER A 141 5.59 -18.62 -4.46
C SER A 141 6.89 -19.42 -4.69
N PHE A 142 8.01 -18.96 -4.13
CA PHE A 142 9.29 -19.68 -4.22
C PHE A 142 9.27 -20.99 -3.44
N VAL A 143 8.80 -20.98 -2.19
CA VAL A 143 8.74 -22.18 -1.33
C VAL A 143 7.85 -23.26 -1.94
N ARG A 144 6.70 -22.88 -2.51
CA ARG A 144 5.81 -23.85 -3.18
C ARG A 144 6.44 -24.47 -4.43
N LYS A 145 7.19 -23.68 -5.19
CA LYS A 145 7.87 -24.13 -6.40
C LYS A 145 8.91 -25.21 -6.06
N GLU A 146 9.73 -24.99 -5.04
CA GLU A 146 10.70 -25.96 -4.56
C GLU A 146 10.05 -27.26 -4.10
N THR A 147 8.97 -27.17 -3.32
CA THR A 147 8.26 -28.36 -2.81
C THR A 147 7.66 -29.22 -3.93
N LYS A 148 7.23 -28.62 -5.05
CA LYS A 148 6.74 -29.36 -6.22
C LYS A 148 7.86 -30.11 -6.97
N VAL A 149 9.07 -29.54 -7.00
CA VAL A 149 10.23 -30.14 -7.69
C VAL A 149 10.80 -31.33 -6.93
N VAL A 150 10.71 -31.33 -5.60
CA VAL A 150 11.27 -32.37 -4.72
C VAL A 150 10.37 -33.61 -4.60
N LYS A 151 9.15 -33.62 -5.13
CA LYS A 151 8.33 -34.84 -5.14
C LYS A 151 8.92 -35.84 -6.14
N PRO A 152 9.53 -36.99 -5.70
CA PRO A 152 10.00 -38.00 -6.62
C PRO A 152 8.80 -38.56 -7.38
N ALA A 153 9.00 -38.81 -8.67
CA ALA A 153 8.07 -39.61 -9.44
C ALA A 153 7.89 -40.94 -8.68
N ALA A 154 6.67 -41.23 -8.28
CA ALA A 154 6.34 -42.51 -7.69
C ALA A 154 6.68 -43.60 -8.72
N ALA A 155 7.58 -44.49 -8.34
CA ALA A 155 7.90 -45.69 -9.09
C ALA A 155 6.70 -46.66 -9.10
#